data_3de19f5c154503297ecdca0b8bf44c05
#
_entry.id   3de19f5c154503297ecdca0b8bf44c05
#
_cell.length_a   1.000
_cell.length_b   1.000
_cell.length_c   1.000
_cell.angle_alpha   90.00
_cell.angle_beta   90.00
_cell.angle_gamma   90.00
#
_symmetry.space_group_name_H-M   'P 1'
#
loop_
_entity.id
_entity.type
_entity.pdbx_description
1 polymer ?
#
loop_
_entity_poly.entity_id
_entity_poly.type
_entity_poly.pdbx_seq_one_letter_code
_entity_poly.pdbx_strand_id
1 'polypeptide(L)'
;MYIVNNSEKMFYELANIVRLFYPTKEIKWKKLEESENLDSDVVFASSSTIDTTTKLLVELKMASGKTLTKANSIENMRVKDHIALGKMLYEILSEISGKKIEWGVLTGIRPVKIARKMRMDGMSYEDIEAYFENEYLVSQKKAKLCVRTEEMQKDIVNSSLPNGYSMYISVPFCPSRCTYCSFVSHSIEKARDLIPLYVDKMCEEIRHTGELMRGKNLVLQSIYMGGGTPTTLNADEMRQVLTTVRDNFDLSQCKEITVEAGRPDTITADKLQVLKELGVNRISVNCQTLNDEVLEEIGRKHTAEEFFSAYELVKSFNFDTINVDLIAGLPKDSFESFKNSIDRVIALNPENITIHALTVKRAATLAKGKDDILSEHNTEGESEISQMINYSQNALSESYEPYYLYRQKGTVESLENVGFSKNGHECYYNIYIMDEAHSIVSFGAGGVTKVVIKNPNDENDVRIERIFNLKYPYEYINRFEEAKEKKNDMMALFDEVNA
;
A
#
# COMPACT_ATOMS: atom_id res chain seq x y z
N MET A 1 25.02 -14.13 -4.12
CA MET A 1 24.33 -15.30 -4.72
C MET A 1 24.02 -15.04 -6.18
N TYR A 2 24.15 -16.04 -7.02
CA TYR A 2 23.73 -15.96 -8.42
C TYR A 2 22.46 -16.76 -8.65
N ILE A 3 21.60 -16.26 -9.56
CA ILE A 3 20.48 -17.03 -10.12
C ILE A 3 20.77 -17.21 -11.60
N VAL A 4 20.84 -18.45 -12.02
CA VAL A 4 21.18 -18.88 -13.38
C VAL A 4 19.93 -19.43 -14.06
N ASN A 5 19.46 -18.75 -15.10
CA ASN A 5 18.33 -19.16 -15.93
C ASN A 5 18.37 -18.43 -17.28
N ASN A 6 17.46 -18.79 -18.19
CA ASN A 6 17.40 -18.22 -19.55
C ASN A 6 16.42 -17.04 -19.72
N SER A 7 15.80 -16.56 -18.61
CA SER A 7 14.76 -15.52 -18.68
C SER A 7 14.94 -14.47 -17.59
N GLU A 8 15.09 -13.21 -17.99
CA GLU A 8 15.16 -12.09 -17.06
C GLU A 8 13.90 -11.98 -16.18
N LYS A 9 12.73 -12.25 -16.74
CA LYS A 9 11.47 -12.30 -15.99
C LYS A 9 11.53 -13.37 -14.90
N MET A 10 12.01 -14.57 -15.23
CA MET A 10 12.18 -15.67 -14.29
C MET A 10 13.16 -15.29 -13.18
N PHE A 11 14.27 -14.62 -13.52
CA PHE A 11 15.21 -14.12 -12.54
C PHE A 11 14.54 -13.21 -11.50
N TYR A 12 13.72 -12.24 -11.92
CA TYR A 12 13.07 -11.32 -10.99
C TYR A 12 12.13 -12.04 -10.02
N GLU A 13 11.38 -13.02 -10.49
CA GLU A 13 10.47 -13.80 -9.65
C GLU A 13 11.22 -14.66 -8.63
N LEU A 14 12.24 -15.40 -9.06
CA LEU A 14 13.06 -16.23 -8.18
C LEU A 14 13.89 -15.37 -7.20
N ALA A 15 14.42 -14.23 -7.64
CA ALA A 15 15.13 -13.31 -6.77
C ALA A 15 14.26 -12.74 -5.66
N ASN A 16 12.97 -12.49 -5.95
CA ASN A 16 12.02 -12.06 -4.92
C ASN A 16 11.84 -13.17 -3.85
N ILE A 17 11.79 -14.43 -4.26
CA ILE A 17 11.70 -15.56 -3.31
C ILE A 17 12.96 -15.69 -2.47
N VAL A 18 14.16 -15.60 -3.08
CA VAL A 18 15.43 -15.61 -2.32
C VAL A 18 15.46 -14.48 -1.28
N ARG A 19 14.96 -13.29 -1.61
CA ARG A 19 14.90 -12.14 -0.68
C ARG A 19 13.98 -12.35 0.52
N LEU A 20 13.00 -13.24 0.43
CA LEU A 20 12.17 -13.59 1.59
C LEU A 20 12.99 -14.28 2.70
N PHE A 21 14.00 -15.06 2.32
CA PHE A 21 14.87 -15.78 3.24
C PHE A 21 16.17 -15.04 3.54
N TYR A 22 16.67 -14.26 2.58
CA TYR A 22 17.94 -13.53 2.65
C TYR A 22 17.76 -12.07 2.19
N PRO A 23 17.10 -11.21 2.99
CA PRO A 23 16.69 -9.87 2.58
C PRO A 23 17.84 -8.91 2.24
N THR A 24 19.02 -9.12 2.83
CA THR A 24 20.20 -8.26 2.62
C THR A 24 21.18 -8.82 1.58
N LYS A 25 20.96 -10.06 1.08
CA LYS A 25 21.87 -10.72 0.18
C LYS A 25 21.86 -10.10 -1.22
N GLU A 26 23.01 -9.75 -1.76
CA GLU A 26 23.14 -9.32 -3.15
C GLU A 26 22.84 -10.49 -4.09
N ILE A 27 21.90 -10.30 -5.03
CA ILE A 27 21.46 -11.32 -5.98
C ILE A 27 21.76 -10.83 -7.39
N LYS A 28 22.52 -11.61 -8.16
CA LYS A 28 22.92 -11.30 -9.54
C LYS A 28 22.36 -12.33 -10.50
N TRP A 29 21.98 -11.88 -11.68
CA TRP A 29 21.52 -12.75 -12.77
C TRP A 29 22.69 -13.18 -13.65
N LYS A 30 22.63 -14.44 -14.12
CA LYS A 30 23.47 -14.96 -15.19
C LYS A 30 22.68 -15.87 -16.12
N LYS A 31 23.04 -15.89 -17.38
CA LYS A 31 22.53 -16.88 -18.33
C LYS A 31 23.19 -18.24 -18.12
N LEU A 32 22.53 -19.32 -18.52
CA LEU A 32 23.04 -20.70 -18.39
C LEU A 32 24.42 -20.88 -19.04
N GLU A 33 24.66 -20.21 -20.16
CA GLU A 33 25.93 -20.26 -20.91
C GLU A 33 27.12 -19.60 -20.17
N GLU A 34 26.84 -18.77 -19.16
CA GLU A 34 27.79 -17.97 -18.41
C GLU A 34 28.07 -18.53 -17.00
N SER A 35 27.68 -19.77 -16.73
CA SER A 35 27.58 -20.32 -15.37
C SER A 35 28.81 -21.04 -14.86
N GLU A 36 29.94 -21.05 -15.59
CA GLU A 36 31.15 -21.73 -15.19
C GLU A 36 31.90 -20.99 -14.05
N ASN A 37 32.37 -21.76 -13.04
CA ASN A 37 33.26 -21.33 -11.94
C ASN A 37 32.75 -20.13 -11.09
N LEU A 38 31.58 -20.26 -10.48
CA LEU A 38 31.03 -19.25 -9.57
C LEU A 38 31.41 -19.57 -8.11
N ASP A 39 32.31 -18.79 -7.51
CA ASP A 39 32.67 -18.85 -6.09
C ASP A 39 31.62 -18.20 -5.18
N SER A 40 30.37 -18.70 -5.22
CA SER A 40 29.26 -18.17 -4.42
C SER A 40 28.10 -19.17 -4.43
N ASP A 41 27.09 -18.95 -3.59
CA ASP A 41 25.84 -19.72 -3.72
C ASP A 41 25.18 -19.47 -5.08
N VAL A 42 24.74 -20.54 -5.73
CA VAL A 42 24.15 -20.50 -7.07
C VAL A 42 22.83 -21.26 -7.09
N VAL A 43 21.78 -20.59 -7.55
CA VAL A 43 20.49 -21.20 -7.88
C VAL A 43 20.42 -21.42 -9.39
N PHE A 44 20.36 -22.65 -9.83
CA PHE A 44 20.02 -23.02 -11.21
C PHE A 44 18.52 -23.29 -11.29
N ALA A 45 17.85 -22.70 -12.25
CA ALA A 45 16.42 -22.94 -12.47
C ALA A 45 16.11 -23.04 -13.97
N SER A 46 15.48 -24.13 -14.37
CA SER A 46 15.09 -24.35 -15.76
C SER A 46 13.71 -24.98 -15.88
N SER A 47 13.00 -24.61 -16.96
CA SER A 47 11.77 -25.25 -17.41
C SER A 47 11.90 -25.61 -18.89
N SER A 48 11.34 -26.74 -19.29
CA SER A 48 11.26 -27.14 -20.67
C SER A 48 9.96 -27.93 -20.93
N THR A 49 9.20 -27.54 -21.92
CA THR A 49 7.96 -28.24 -22.29
C THR A 49 8.16 -28.98 -23.58
N ILE A 50 7.81 -30.28 -23.58
CA ILE A 50 7.79 -31.16 -24.74
C ILE A 50 6.37 -31.76 -24.77
N ASP A 51 5.66 -31.49 -25.87
CA ASP A 51 4.22 -31.81 -26.01
C ASP A 51 3.40 -31.21 -24.84
N THR A 52 2.80 -32.07 -24.00
CA THR A 52 1.98 -31.66 -22.86
C THR A 52 2.73 -31.70 -21.52
N THR A 53 3.98 -32.18 -21.52
CA THR A 53 4.76 -32.39 -20.31
C THR A 53 5.80 -31.29 -20.11
N THR A 54 5.69 -30.59 -18.98
CA THR A 54 6.68 -29.59 -18.55
C THR A 54 7.61 -30.21 -17.51
N LYS A 55 8.91 -30.22 -17.83
CA LYS A 55 10.00 -30.61 -16.90
C LYS A 55 10.53 -29.37 -16.22
N LEU A 56 10.62 -29.44 -14.89
CA LEU A 56 11.09 -28.37 -14.02
C LEU A 56 12.30 -28.88 -13.22
N LEU A 57 13.31 -28.02 -13.10
CA LEU A 57 14.51 -28.29 -12.29
C LEU A 57 14.90 -27.05 -11.53
N VAL A 58 15.13 -27.20 -10.21
CA VAL A 58 15.78 -26.19 -9.37
C VAL A 58 16.90 -26.88 -8.60
N GLU A 59 18.10 -26.32 -8.70
CA GLU A 59 19.29 -26.77 -7.99
C GLU A 59 19.90 -25.58 -7.25
N LEU A 60 20.13 -25.72 -5.95
CA LEU A 60 20.89 -24.76 -5.15
C LEU A 60 22.24 -25.37 -4.79
N LYS A 61 23.33 -24.79 -5.31
CA LYS A 61 24.70 -25.07 -4.92
C LYS A 61 25.18 -24.01 -3.95
N MET A 62 25.50 -24.41 -2.75
CA MET A 62 26.06 -23.51 -1.73
C MET A 62 27.57 -23.43 -1.83
N ALA A 63 28.16 -22.29 -1.50
CA ALA A 63 29.61 -22.11 -1.43
C ALA A 63 30.28 -23.08 -0.44
N SER A 64 29.51 -23.60 0.53
CA SER A 64 29.97 -24.67 1.45
C SER A 64 30.13 -26.06 0.81
N GLY A 65 29.77 -26.21 -0.47
CA GLY A 65 29.80 -27.48 -1.21
C GLY A 65 28.52 -28.31 -1.11
N LYS A 66 27.52 -27.91 -0.27
CA LYS A 66 26.21 -28.57 -0.19
C LYS A 66 25.40 -28.26 -1.46
N THR A 67 24.80 -29.29 -2.04
CA THR A 67 23.91 -29.17 -3.18
C THR A 67 22.55 -29.78 -2.83
N LEU A 68 21.48 -29.05 -3.16
CA LEU A 68 20.10 -29.50 -3.01
C LEU A 68 19.39 -29.35 -4.36
N THR A 69 18.71 -30.41 -4.79
CA THR A 69 18.05 -30.45 -6.09
C THR A 69 16.62 -30.91 -5.94
N LYS A 70 15.72 -30.19 -6.60
CA LYS A 70 14.32 -30.64 -6.83
C LYS A 70 14.08 -30.69 -8.33
N ALA A 71 13.45 -31.77 -8.77
CA ALA A 71 13.00 -31.95 -10.14
C ALA A 71 11.55 -32.43 -10.14
N ASN A 72 10.77 -31.95 -11.11
CA ASN A 72 9.39 -32.34 -11.28
C ASN A 72 9.03 -32.44 -12.76
N SER A 73 8.03 -33.25 -13.08
CA SER A 73 7.49 -33.41 -14.43
C SER A 73 5.97 -33.37 -14.36
N ILE A 74 5.36 -32.36 -14.96
CA ILE A 74 3.92 -32.07 -14.82
C ILE A 74 3.27 -32.13 -16.19
N GLU A 75 2.28 -33.02 -16.34
CA GLU A 75 1.43 -33.06 -17.53
C GLU A 75 0.35 -31.96 -17.47
N ASN A 76 0.12 -31.31 -18.61
CA ASN A 76 -0.90 -30.26 -18.74
C ASN A 76 -0.82 -29.20 -17.61
N MET A 77 0.38 -28.70 -17.34
CA MET A 77 0.63 -27.76 -16.26
C MET A 77 -0.28 -26.51 -16.37
N ARG A 78 -1.08 -26.27 -15.33
CA ARG A 78 -2.05 -25.16 -15.28
C ARG A 78 -1.46 -23.88 -14.66
N VAL A 79 -0.44 -24.01 -13.86
CA VAL A 79 0.26 -22.87 -13.24
C VAL A 79 1.42 -22.40 -14.13
N LYS A 80 1.78 -21.11 -14.04
CA LYS A 80 2.91 -20.57 -14.80
C LYS A 80 4.24 -21.14 -14.28
N ASP A 81 5.20 -21.39 -15.17
CA ASP A 81 6.51 -21.96 -14.85
C ASP A 81 7.21 -21.30 -13.68
N HIS A 82 7.18 -19.96 -13.60
CA HIS A 82 7.84 -19.22 -12.53
C HIS A 82 7.20 -19.45 -11.15
N ILE A 83 5.91 -19.77 -11.08
CA ILE A 83 5.22 -20.13 -9.84
C ILE A 83 5.69 -21.51 -9.40
N ALA A 84 5.69 -22.48 -10.31
CA ALA A 84 6.11 -23.85 -10.01
C ALA A 84 7.61 -23.93 -9.61
N LEU A 85 8.50 -23.26 -10.37
CA LEU A 85 9.92 -23.16 -10.01
C LEU A 85 10.14 -22.39 -8.71
N GLY A 86 9.34 -21.33 -8.49
CA GLY A 86 9.34 -20.57 -7.25
C GLY A 86 8.97 -21.41 -6.04
N LYS A 87 7.96 -22.28 -6.16
CA LYS A 87 7.53 -23.24 -5.13
C LYS A 87 8.66 -24.22 -4.79
N MET A 88 9.30 -24.80 -5.81
CA MET A 88 10.45 -25.68 -5.61
C MET A 88 11.63 -25.00 -4.91
N LEU A 89 11.96 -23.76 -5.31
CA LEU A 89 13.00 -22.95 -4.67
C LEU A 89 12.65 -22.60 -3.22
N TYR A 90 11.40 -22.17 -2.97
CA TYR A 90 10.90 -21.89 -1.64
C TYR A 90 11.06 -23.08 -0.70
N GLU A 91 10.68 -24.28 -1.15
CA GLU A 91 10.80 -25.51 -0.38
C GLU A 91 12.26 -25.85 -0.03
N ILE A 92 13.22 -25.65 -0.97
CA ILE A 92 14.65 -25.82 -0.72
C ILE A 92 15.13 -24.80 0.33
N LEU A 93 14.77 -23.53 0.17
CA LEU A 93 15.19 -22.46 1.08
C LEU A 93 14.57 -22.62 2.48
N SER A 94 13.32 -23.05 2.55
CA SER A 94 12.62 -23.34 3.80
C SER A 94 13.26 -24.50 4.56
N GLU A 95 13.64 -25.56 3.85
CA GLU A 95 14.36 -26.72 4.42
C GLU A 95 15.73 -26.32 5.02
N ILE A 96 16.46 -25.45 4.32
CA ILE A 96 17.79 -25.02 4.79
C ILE A 96 17.70 -24.06 5.97
N SER A 97 16.76 -23.11 5.91
CA SER A 97 16.67 -22.02 6.88
C SER A 97 15.80 -22.35 8.10
N GLY A 98 14.98 -23.42 8.02
CA GLY A 98 13.95 -23.73 9.01
C GLY A 98 12.76 -22.75 9.01
N LYS A 99 12.76 -21.74 8.12
CA LYS A 99 11.73 -20.69 8.08
C LYS A 99 10.57 -21.05 7.19
N LYS A 100 9.38 -20.63 7.63
CA LYS A 100 8.16 -20.65 6.82
C LYS A 100 7.62 -19.23 6.69
N ILE A 101 7.51 -18.75 5.46
CA ILE A 101 6.97 -17.42 5.16
C ILE A 101 5.46 -17.53 4.96
N GLU A 102 4.67 -16.76 5.69
CA GLU A 102 3.21 -16.89 5.70
C GLU A 102 2.55 -16.68 4.34
N TRP A 103 3.13 -15.82 3.49
CA TRP A 103 2.66 -15.59 2.13
C TRP A 103 3.28 -16.53 1.08
N GLY A 104 4.02 -17.54 1.50
CA GLY A 104 4.64 -18.53 0.61
C GLY A 104 5.42 -17.90 -0.53
N VAL A 105 5.13 -18.35 -1.76
CA VAL A 105 5.76 -17.81 -3.00
C VAL A 105 5.00 -16.64 -3.61
N LEU A 106 3.93 -16.18 -2.99
CA LEU A 106 3.18 -15.04 -3.45
C LEU A 106 3.92 -13.73 -3.10
N THR A 107 4.73 -13.24 -4.02
CA THR A 107 5.54 -12.01 -3.86
C THR A 107 4.83 -10.74 -4.33
N GLY A 108 3.65 -10.87 -4.91
CA GLY A 108 2.85 -9.76 -5.41
C GLY A 108 2.33 -8.83 -4.31
N ILE A 109 2.15 -7.55 -4.65
CA ILE A 109 1.71 -6.52 -3.70
C ILE A 109 0.20 -6.48 -3.48
N ARG A 110 -0.60 -7.15 -4.33
CA ARG A 110 -2.08 -7.10 -4.32
C ARG A 110 -2.68 -8.50 -4.43
N PRO A 111 -2.58 -9.34 -3.39
CA PRO A 111 -3.11 -10.70 -3.43
C PRO A 111 -4.62 -10.75 -3.63
N VAL A 112 -5.37 -9.77 -3.14
CA VAL A 112 -6.83 -9.69 -3.26
C VAL A 112 -7.28 -9.61 -4.72
N LYS A 113 -6.51 -8.95 -5.62
CA LYS A 113 -6.82 -8.95 -7.08
C LYS A 113 -6.75 -10.33 -7.70
N ILE A 114 -5.89 -11.22 -7.17
CA ILE A 114 -5.79 -12.61 -7.65
C ILE A 114 -7.06 -13.37 -7.21
N ALA A 115 -7.46 -13.21 -5.95
CA ALA A 115 -8.71 -13.82 -5.44
C ALA A 115 -9.92 -13.33 -6.24
N ARG A 116 -10.02 -12.02 -6.49
CA ARG A 116 -11.09 -11.45 -7.31
C ARG A 116 -11.13 -12.04 -8.71
N LYS A 117 -9.99 -12.15 -9.38
CA LYS A 117 -9.94 -12.74 -10.72
C LYS A 117 -10.44 -14.18 -10.70
N MET A 118 -10.00 -15.00 -9.76
CA MET A 118 -10.43 -16.39 -9.62
C MET A 118 -11.95 -16.49 -9.38
N ARG A 119 -12.51 -15.62 -8.53
CA ARG A 119 -13.96 -15.55 -8.31
C ARG A 119 -14.71 -15.17 -9.58
N MET A 120 -14.21 -14.19 -10.35
CA MET A 120 -14.80 -13.81 -11.64
C MET A 120 -14.72 -14.94 -12.67
N ASP A 121 -13.68 -15.76 -12.61
CA ASP A 121 -13.52 -16.99 -13.41
C ASP A 121 -14.40 -18.14 -12.88
N GLY A 122 -15.23 -17.92 -11.86
CA GLY A 122 -16.26 -18.86 -11.34
C GLY A 122 -15.80 -19.78 -10.22
N MET A 123 -14.62 -19.56 -9.62
CA MET A 123 -14.19 -20.37 -8.47
C MET A 123 -14.94 -19.96 -7.19
N SER A 124 -15.23 -20.96 -6.35
CA SER A 124 -15.75 -20.72 -5.00
C SER A 124 -14.68 -20.11 -4.09
N TYR A 125 -15.09 -19.50 -2.98
CA TYR A 125 -14.13 -18.96 -2.01
C TYR A 125 -13.28 -20.06 -1.36
N GLU A 126 -13.86 -21.22 -1.10
CA GLU A 126 -13.16 -22.39 -0.58
C GLU A 126 -12.11 -22.91 -1.57
N ASP A 127 -12.42 -22.94 -2.86
CA ASP A 127 -11.46 -23.33 -3.90
C ASP A 127 -10.33 -22.31 -4.05
N ILE A 128 -10.62 -21.02 -3.88
CA ILE A 128 -9.62 -19.94 -3.91
C ILE A 128 -8.68 -20.06 -2.70
N GLU A 129 -9.20 -20.31 -1.49
CA GLU A 129 -8.37 -20.56 -0.30
C GLU A 129 -7.45 -21.76 -0.55
N ALA A 130 -8.02 -22.89 -0.98
CA ALA A 130 -7.25 -24.09 -1.29
C ALA A 130 -6.18 -23.84 -2.38
N TYR A 131 -6.48 -23.03 -3.38
CA TYR A 131 -5.51 -22.68 -4.41
C TYR A 131 -4.35 -21.84 -3.84
N PHE A 132 -4.62 -20.87 -2.97
CA PHE A 132 -3.58 -20.09 -2.30
C PHE A 132 -2.69 -20.98 -1.43
N GLU A 133 -3.27 -21.89 -0.68
CA GLU A 133 -2.52 -22.83 0.17
C GLU A 133 -1.67 -23.81 -0.65
N ASN A 134 -2.23 -24.40 -1.69
CA ASN A 134 -1.58 -25.47 -2.45
C ASN A 134 -0.62 -24.95 -3.53
N GLU A 135 -0.97 -23.88 -4.25
CA GLU A 135 -0.18 -23.42 -5.39
C GLU A 135 0.77 -22.30 -5.02
N TYR A 136 0.39 -21.44 -4.07
CA TYR A 136 1.27 -20.35 -3.61
C TYR A 136 1.94 -20.63 -2.26
N LEU A 137 1.64 -21.74 -1.59
CA LEU A 137 2.13 -22.10 -0.24
C LEU A 137 1.84 -20.99 0.79
N VAL A 138 0.75 -20.27 0.61
CA VAL A 138 0.26 -19.26 1.55
C VAL A 138 -0.30 -19.99 2.78
N SER A 139 -0.05 -19.47 3.99
CA SER A 139 -0.65 -20.04 5.20
C SER A 139 -2.18 -19.94 5.16
N GLN A 140 -2.89 -20.92 5.73
CA GLN A 140 -4.34 -20.92 5.78
C GLN A 140 -4.92 -19.61 6.33
N LYS A 141 -4.28 -19.04 7.35
CA LYS A 141 -4.68 -17.76 7.95
C LYS A 141 -4.63 -16.60 6.94
N LYS A 142 -3.56 -16.51 6.15
CA LYS A 142 -3.42 -15.44 5.16
C LYS A 142 -4.28 -15.69 3.91
N ALA A 143 -4.52 -16.94 3.54
CA ALA A 143 -5.46 -17.28 2.48
C ALA A 143 -6.89 -16.84 2.85
N LYS A 144 -7.35 -17.15 4.06
CA LYS A 144 -8.64 -16.70 4.60
C LYS A 144 -8.74 -15.19 4.69
N LEU A 145 -7.70 -14.50 5.20
CA LEU A 145 -7.65 -13.06 5.26
C LEU A 145 -7.81 -12.42 3.87
N CYS A 146 -7.10 -12.97 2.87
CA CYS A 146 -7.17 -12.48 1.50
C CYS A 146 -8.55 -12.63 0.88
N VAL A 147 -9.15 -13.81 1.02
CA VAL A 147 -10.49 -14.14 0.53
C VAL A 147 -11.55 -13.31 1.23
N ARG A 148 -11.48 -13.18 2.57
CA ARG A 148 -12.42 -12.35 3.33
C ARG A 148 -12.35 -10.88 2.93
N THR A 149 -11.13 -10.36 2.68
CA THR A 149 -10.96 -8.99 2.18
C THR A 149 -11.62 -8.80 0.81
N GLU A 150 -11.49 -9.77 -0.10
CA GLU A 150 -12.17 -9.74 -1.40
C GLU A 150 -13.68 -9.73 -1.24
N GLU A 151 -14.20 -10.58 -0.37
CA GLU A 151 -15.63 -10.70 -0.10
C GLU A 151 -16.20 -9.37 0.42
N MET A 152 -15.49 -8.69 1.32
CA MET A 152 -15.94 -7.42 1.89
C MET A 152 -15.90 -6.26 0.88
N GLN A 153 -14.92 -6.23 0.00
CA GLN A 153 -14.78 -5.13 -0.96
C GLN A 153 -15.56 -5.32 -2.26
N LYS A 154 -16.03 -6.55 -2.59
CA LYS A 154 -16.62 -6.87 -3.89
C LYS A 154 -17.77 -5.96 -4.30
N ASP A 155 -18.67 -5.66 -3.37
CA ASP A 155 -19.87 -4.85 -3.67
C ASP A 155 -19.49 -3.38 -3.91
N ILE A 156 -18.49 -2.86 -3.20
CA ILE A 156 -17.96 -1.52 -3.42
C ILE A 156 -17.29 -1.44 -4.79
N VAL A 157 -16.46 -2.42 -5.15
CA VAL A 157 -15.81 -2.50 -6.46
C VAL A 157 -16.85 -2.61 -7.58
N ASN A 158 -17.87 -3.47 -7.41
CA ASN A 158 -18.94 -3.67 -8.39
C ASN A 158 -19.85 -2.42 -8.54
N SER A 159 -19.95 -1.58 -7.50
CA SER A 159 -20.69 -0.32 -7.54
C SER A 159 -19.91 0.85 -8.15
N SER A 160 -18.65 0.64 -8.51
CA SER A 160 -17.84 1.61 -9.25
C SER A 160 -18.46 1.87 -10.61
N LEU A 161 -18.66 3.14 -10.95
CA LEU A 161 -19.17 3.50 -12.27
C LEU A 161 -18.06 3.27 -13.34
N PRO A 162 -18.40 2.84 -14.55
CA PRO A 162 -17.41 2.63 -15.62
C PRO A 162 -16.58 3.88 -15.93
N ASN A 163 -17.19 5.07 -15.80
CA ASN A 163 -16.58 6.39 -15.96
C ASN A 163 -16.25 7.06 -14.63
N GLY A 164 -16.23 6.27 -13.53
CA GLY A 164 -15.90 6.72 -12.19
C GLY A 164 -14.41 7.04 -12.03
N TYR A 165 -14.10 8.11 -11.30
CA TYR A 165 -12.75 8.43 -10.89
C TYR A 165 -12.71 8.91 -9.44
N SER A 166 -11.51 8.92 -8.89
CA SER A 166 -11.25 9.47 -7.55
C SER A 166 -10.29 10.64 -7.64
N MET A 167 -10.36 11.54 -6.66
CA MET A 167 -9.48 12.69 -6.55
C MET A 167 -8.50 12.51 -5.38
N TYR A 168 -7.24 12.86 -5.57
CA TYR A 168 -6.23 12.92 -4.53
C TYR A 168 -5.67 14.33 -4.39
N ILE A 169 -5.75 14.91 -3.19
CA ILE A 169 -5.22 16.24 -2.88
C ILE A 169 -4.00 16.07 -1.97
N SER A 170 -2.83 16.42 -2.48
CA SER A 170 -1.56 16.27 -1.78
C SER A 170 -1.22 17.52 -0.98
N VAL A 171 -1.03 17.38 0.33
CA VAL A 171 -0.53 18.44 1.22
C VAL A 171 0.82 18.01 1.79
N PRO A 172 1.96 18.42 1.17
CA PRO A 172 3.29 17.90 1.49
C PRO A 172 3.96 18.63 2.67
N PHE A 173 3.19 18.95 3.71
CA PHE A 173 3.67 19.61 4.91
C PHE A 173 3.39 18.76 6.16
N CYS A 174 4.33 18.75 7.11
CA CYS A 174 4.19 18.06 8.41
C CYS A 174 4.76 18.95 9.53
N PRO A 175 4.30 18.80 10.78
CA PRO A 175 4.91 19.47 11.94
C PRO A 175 6.37 19.06 12.12
N SER A 176 6.66 17.77 12.02
CA SER A 176 8.00 17.18 12.04
C SER A 176 8.06 16.01 11.05
N ARG A 177 9.26 15.60 10.64
CA ARG A 177 9.44 14.43 9.77
C ARG A 177 9.68 13.20 10.60
N CYS A 178 8.78 12.23 10.51
CA CYS A 178 8.95 10.93 11.15
C CYS A 178 10.09 10.13 10.50
N THR A 179 10.87 9.38 11.29
CA THR A 179 12.07 8.67 10.84
C THR A 179 11.77 7.56 9.82
N TYR A 180 10.60 6.92 9.94
CA TYR A 180 10.12 5.85 9.03
C TYR A 180 9.47 6.39 7.75
N CYS A 181 9.08 7.67 7.72
CA CYS A 181 8.25 8.20 6.64
C CYS A 181 9.03 8.37 5.33
N SER A 182 8.48 7.81 4.26
CA SER A 182 9.02 7.90 2.91
C SER A 182 8.32 8.94 2.02
N PHE A 183 7.24 9.53 2.49
CA PHE A 183 6.56 10.60 1.77
C PHE A 183 7.43 11.86 1.70
N VAL A 184 7.31 12.59 0.60
CA VAL A 184 7.93 13.89 0.47
C VAL A 184 7.13 14.86 1.32
N SER A 185 7.70 15.26 2.44
CA SER A 185 7.10 16.26 3.31
C SER A 185 8.15 17.26 3.79
N HIS A 186 7.71 18.49 3.95
CA HIS A 186 8.51 19.59 4.49
C HIS A 186 8.01 19.96 5.88
N SER A 187 8.95 20.14 6.83
CA SER A 187 8.57 20.65 8.15
C SER A 187 8.01 22.07 8.02
N ILE A 188 6.85 22.30 8.65
CA ILE A 188 6.23 23.63 8.69
C ILE A 188 7.12 24.67 9.37
N GLU A 189 8.07 24.29 10.22
CA GLU A 189 9.04 25.21 10.81
C GLU A 189 9.88 25.92 9.73
N LYS A 190 10.13 25.24 8.59
CA LYS A 190 10.95 25.75 7.48
C LYS A 190 10.14 26.19 6.27
N ALA A 191 8.89 25.79 6.18
CA ALA A 191 8.08 25.94 4.97
C ALA A 191 6.75 26.68 5.21
N ARG A 192 6.53 27.23 6.41
CA ARG A 192 5.27 27.92 6.75
C ARG A 192 4.92 29.05 5.78
N ASP A 193 5.91 29.85 5.40
CA ASP A 193 5.72 30.97 4.49
C ASP A 193 5.38 30.55 3.05
N LEU A 194 5.61 29.28 2.70
CA LEU A 194 5.25 28.73 1.38
C LEU A 194 3.79 28.29 1.32
N ILE A 195 3.16 28.00 2.47
CA ILE A 195 1.83 27.36 2.52
C ILE A 195 0.77 28.21 1.80
N PRO A 196 0.62 29.53 2.06
CA PRO A 196 -0.42 30.31 1.40
C PRO A 196 -0.28 30.29 -0.13
N LEU A 197 0.93 30.53 -0.65
CA LEU A 197 1.18 30.49 -2.09
C LEU A 197 1.01 29.09 -2.68
N TYR A 198 1.38 28.05 -1.93
CA TYR A 198 1.13 26.67 -2.32
C TYR A 198 -0.36 26.36 -2.48
N VAL A 199 -1.17 26.80 -1.51
CA VAL A 199 -2.63 26.65 -1.54
C VAL A 199 -3.23 27.40 -2.72
N ASP A 200 -2.80 28.64 -2.97
CA ASP A 200 -3.25 29.42 -4.14
C ASP A 200 -2.97 28.69 -5.45
N LYS A 201 -1.75 28.16 -5.61
CA LYS A 201 -1.36 27.40 -6.81
C LYS A 201 -2.14 26.10 -6.93
N MET A 202 -2.36 25.39 -5.85
CA MET A 202 -3.19 24.17 -5.85
C MET A 202 -4.63 24.48 -6.23
N CYS A 203 -5.22 25.56 -5.74
CA CYS A 203 -6.54 26.00 -6.14
C CYS A 203 -6.60 26.41 -7.63
N GLU A 204 -5.54 27.02 -8.17
CA GLU A 204 -5.41 27.32 -9.60
C GLU A 204 -5.34 26.02 -10.42
N GLU A 205 -4.57 25.01 -9.99
CA GLU A 205 -4.50 23.69 -10.63
C GLU A 205 -5.87 22.98 -10.63
N ILE A 206 -6.61 23.05 -9.51
CA ILE A 206 -7.94 22.48 -9.36
C ILE A 206 -8.93 23.15 -10.36
N ARG A 207 -8.96 24.48 -10.43
CA ARG A 207 -9.82 25.22 -11.38
C ARG A 207 -9.49 24.87 -12.83
N HIS A 208 -8.21 24.93 -13.20
CA HIS A 208 -7.76 24.56 -14.54
C HIS A 208 -8.18 23.16 -14.92
N THR A 209 -8.00 22.20 -14.03
CA THR A 209 -8.41 20.80 -14.28
C THR A 209 -9.93 20.67 -14.38
N GLY A 210 -10.69 21.37 -13.53
CA GLY A 210 -12.14 21.42 -13.62
C GLY A 210 -12.67 21.95 -14.96
N GLU A 211 -11.99 22.96 -15.50
CA GLU A 211 -12.29 23.49 -16.86
C GLU A 211 -12.01 22.44 -17.94
N LEU A 212 -10.87 21.75 -17.89
CA LEU A 212 -10.51 20.68 -18.82
C LEU A 212 -11.46 19.50 -18.78
N MET A 213 -11.95 19.15 -17.60
CA MET A 213 -12.87 18.01 -17.40
C MET A 213 -14.36 18.37 -17.63
N ARG A 214 -14.68 19.66 -17.78
CA ARG A 214 -16.06 20.12 -17.99
C ARG A 214 -16.66 19.53 -19.26
N GLY A 215 -17.84 18.94 -19.15
CA GLY A 215 -18.53 18.29 -20.27
C GLY A 215 -17.98 16.92 -20.67
N LYS A 216 -16.93 16.43 -20.00
CA LYS A 216 -16.50 15.04 -20.15
C LYS A 216 -17.44 14.12 -19.38
N ASN A 217 -17.66 12.93 -19.88
CA ASN A 217 -18.46 11.90 -19.22
C ASN A 217 -17.63 11.21 -18.13
N LEU A 218 -17.29 11.96 -17.06
CA LEU A 218 -16.49 11.47 -15.91
C LEU A 218 -17.21 11.78 -14.61
N VAL A 219 -17.29 10.83 -13.70
CA VAL A 219 -18.03 10.93 -12.43
C VAL A 219 -17.09 10.80 -11.24
N LEU A 220 -17.04 11.84 -10.41
CA LEU A 220 -16.25 11.85 -9.19
C LEU A 220 -16.96 11.06 -8.09
N GLN A 221 -16.36 9.96 -7.63
CA GLN A 221 -16.94 9.07 -6.63
C GLN A 221 -16.27 9.11 -5.26
N SER A 222 -14.99 9.54 -5.17
CA SER A 222 -14.33 9.74 -3.88
C SER A 222 -13.24 10.81 -3.95
N ILE A 223 -13.01 11.48 -2.83
CA ILE A 223 -11.96 12.48 -2.63
C ILE A 223 -11.13 12.06 -1.42
N TYR A 224 -9.81 12.13 -1.55
CA TYR A 224 -8.87 11.84 -0.48
C TYR A 224 -7.83 12.95 -0.38
N MET A 225 -7.79 13.64 0.75
CA MET A 225 -6.81 14.68 1.06
C MET A 225 -5.78 14.11 2.04
N GLY A 226 -4.55 13.97 1.57
CA GLY A 226 -3.48 13.29 2.30
C GLY A 226 -2.09 13.83 1.95
N GLY A 227 -1.07 12.97 2.10
CA GLY A 227 0.32 13.27 1.74
C GLY A 227 1.24 13.40 2.93
N GLY A 228 1.48 14.61 3.42
CA GLY A 228 2.15 14.87 4.68
C GLY A 228 1.15 14.83 5.83
N THR A 229 0.63 16.00 6.18
CA THR A 229 -0.41 16.17 7.19
C THR A 229 -1.34 17.30 6.75
N PRO A 230 -2.47 17.03 6.12
CA PRO A 230 -3.41 18.06 5.64
C PRO A 230 -3.82 19.10 6.70
N THR A 231 -3.94 18.68 7.94
CA THR A 231 -4.26 19.57 9.06
C THR A 231 -3.13 20.52 9.49
N THR A 232 -2.00 20.54 8.78
CA THR A 232 -1.01 21.63 8.86
C THR A 232 -1.51 22.92 8.22
N LEU A 233 -2.44 22.84 7.29
CA LEU A 233 -3.18 23.99 6.78
C LEU A 233 -4.05 24.59 7.91
N ASN A 234 -4.25 25.91 7.90
CA ASN A 234 -5.19 26.53 8.79
C ASN A 234 -6.64 26.37 8.27
N ALA A 235 -7.63 26.80 9.06
CA ALA A 235 -9.04 26.64 8.72
C ALA A 235 -9.43 27.36 7.40
N ASP A 236 -8.89 28.55 7.16
CA ASP A 236 -9.17 29.32 5.94
C ASP A 236 -8.54 28.69 4.70
N GLU A 237 -7.32 28.20 4.82
CA GLU A 237 -6.63 27.47 3.74
C GLU A 237 -7.35 26.16 3.38
N MET A 238 -7.83 25.40 4.39
CA MET A 238 -8.66 24.22 4.16
C MET A 238 -9.98 24.58 3.46
N ARG A 239 -10.63 25.64 3.93
CA ARG A 239 -11.86 26.16 3.33
C ARG A 239 -11.62 26.54 1.88
N GLN A 240 -10.56 27.25 1.58
CA GLN A 240 -10.20 27.67 0.22
C GLN A 240 -10.06 26.46 -0.72
N VAL A 241 -9.29 25.43 -0.31
CA VAL A 241 -9.09 24.23 -1.14
C VAL A 241 -10.41 23.48 -1.38
N LEU A 242 -11.14 23.13 -0.31
CA LEU A 242 -12.34 22.32 -0.42
C LEU A 242 -13.49 23.07 -1.12
N THR A 243 -13.61 24.37 -0.93
CA THR A 243 -14.58 25.20 -1.68
C THR A 243 -14.20 25.23 -3.16
N THR A 244 -12.90 25.39 -3.49
CA THR A 244 -12.45 25.36 -4.90
C THR A 244 -12.80 24.02 -5.56
N VAL A 245 -12.67 22.90 -4.85
CA VAL A 245 -13.09 21.60 -5.37
C VAL A 245 -14.61 21.59 -5.64
N ARG A 246 -15.42 22.01 -4.67
CA ARG A 246 -16.90 22.02 -4.78
C ARG A 246 -17.42 22.92 -5.91
N ASP A 247 -16.74 24.03 -6.16
CA ASP A 247 -17.14 24.98 -7.20
C ASP A 247 -16.79 24.50 -8.62
N ASN A 248 -15.84 23.58 -8.76
CA ASN A 248 -15.32 23.16 -10.06
C ASN A 248 -15.63 21.72 -10.45
N PHE A 249 -16.13 20.89 -9.51
CA PHE A 249 -16.48 19.49 -9.76
C PHE A 249 -17.87 19.16 -9.21
N ASP A 250 -18.59 18.29 -9.93
CA ASP A 250 -19.87 17.76 -9.46
C ASP A 250 -19.63 16.68 -8.39
N LEU A 251 -20.09 16.94 -7.18
CA LEU A 251 -19.99 16.03 -6.03
C LEU A 251 -21.27 15.21 -5.79
N SER A 252 -22.27 15.29 -6.67
CA SER A 252 -23.57 14.62 -6.47
C SER A 252 -23.45 13.10 -6.33
N GLN A 253 -22.42 12.48 -6.93
CA GLN A 253 -22.13 11.06 -6.84
C GLN A 253 -20.90 10.74 -5.97
N CYS A 254 -20.34 11.75 -5.28
CA CYS A 254 -19.21 11.56 -4.40
C CYS A 254 -19.67 10.91 -3.09
N LYS A 255 -19.24 9.67 -2.87
CA LYS A 255 -19.63 8.86 -1.71
C LYS A 255 -18.77 9.14 -0.47
N GLU A 256 -17.53 9.58 -0.66
CA GLU A 256 -16.57 9.76 0.42
C GLU A 256 -15.67 10.96 0.16
N ILE A 257 -15.53 11.81 1.19
CA ILE A 257 -14.50 12.84 1.28
C ILE A 257 -13.69 12.57 2.53
N THR A 258 -12.48 12.06 2.34
CA THR A 258 -11.54 11.71 3.41
C THR A 258 -10.50 12.81 3.60
N VAL A 259 -10.20 13.16 4.84
CA VAL A 259 -9.07 14.03 5.21
C VAL A 259 -8.20 13.35 6.26
N GLU A 260 -6.89 13.26 5.99
CA GLU A 260 -5.91 12.81 6.98
C GLU A 260 -5.62 13.94 7.99
N ALA A 261 -6.09 13.78 9.22
CA ALA A 261 -5.65 14.52 10.39
C ALA A 261 -4.62 13.68 11.17
N GLY A 262 -3.61 13.20 10.42
CA GLY A 262 -2.69 12.15 10.86
C GLY A 262 -1.74 12.52 12.01
N ARG A 263 -1.83 13.76 12.52
CA ARG A 263 -1.02 14.28 13.63
C ARG A 263 -1.93 14.96 14.65
N PRO A 264 -2.12 14.39 15.84
CA PRO A 264 -2.93 14.97 16.93
C PRO A 264 -2.62 16.43 17.23
N ASP A 265 -1.34 16.79 17.24
CA ASP A 265 -0.82 18.15 17.47
C ASP A 265 -1.22 19.20 16.42
N THR A 266 -1.93 18.81 15.36
CA THR A 266 -2.41 19.73 14.32
C THR A 266 -3.94 19.89 14.29
N ILE A 267 -4.66 19.15 15.11
CA ILE A 267 -6.12 19.13 15.14
C ILE A 267 -6.66 20.24 16.03
N THR A 268 -7.55 21.06 15.50
CA THR A 268 -8.21 22.16 16.24
C THR A 268 -9.70 22.23 15.88
N ALA A 269 -10.52 22.75 16.79
CA ALA A 269 -11.98 22.79 16.61
C ALA A 269 -12.42 23.60 15.37
N ASP A 270 -11.76 24.72 15.08
CA ASP A 270 -12.04 25.54 13.91
C ASP A 270 -11.80 24.80 12.59
N LYS A 271 -10.71 23.99 12.50
CA LYS A 271 -10.43 23.16 11.33
C LYS A 271 -11.49 22.07 11.18
N LEU A 272 -11.82 21.36 12.26
CA LEU A 272 -12.86 20.32 12.24
C LEU A 272 -14.23 20.87 11.83
N GLN A 273 -14.56 22.09 12.29
CA GLN A 273 -15.78 22.78 11.89
C GLN A 273 -15.81 23.01 10.38
N VAL A 274 -14.72 23.54 9.80
CA VAL A 274 -14.60 23.75 8.35
C VAL A 274 -14.72 22.43 7.56
N LEU A 275 -14.06 21.37 8.01
CA LEU A 275 -14.13 20.07 7.35
C LEU A 275 -15.58 19.53 7.35
N LYS A 276 -16.28 19.63 8.49
CA LYS A 276 -17.67 19.18 8.61
C LYS A 276 -18.62 20.01 7.74
N GLU A 277 -18.49 21.34 7.76
CA GLU A 277 -19.30 22.27 6.91
C GLU A 277 -19.13 21.97 5.42
N LEU A 278 -17.94 21.57 4.99
CA LEU A 278 -17.64 21.28 3.59
C LEU A 278 -17.85 19.82 3.20
N GLY A 279 -18.55 19.05 4.05
CA GLY A 279 -19.03 17.71 3.72
C GLY A 279 -17.96 16.62 3.82
N VAL A 280 -16.86 16.86 4.52
CA VAL A 280 -15.94 15.77 4.90
C VAL A 280 -16.71 14.81 5.81
N ASN A 281 -16.76 13.55 5.41
CA ASN A 281 -17.48 12.52 6.15
C ASN A 281 -16.55 11.48 6.79
N ARG A 282 -15.27 11.42 6.36
CA ARG A 282 -14.26 10.52 6.91
C ARG A 282 -13.01 11.28 7.31
N ILE A 283 -12.49 11.00 8.51
CA ILE A 283 -11.27 11.61 9.03
C ILE A 283 -10.34 10.55 9.62
N SER A 284 -9.02 10.73 9.47
CA SER A 284 -8.03 9.81 10.02
C SER A 284 -7.23 10.50 11.13
N VAL A 285 -7.25 9.93 12.34
CA VAL A 285 -6.50 10.43 13.51
C VAL A 285 -5.49 9.36 13.92
N ASN A 286 -4.20 9.57 13.62
CA ASN A 286 -3.23 8.48 13.64
C ASN A 286 -2.27 8.60 14.84
N CYS A 287 -2.34 7.66 15.78
CA CYS A 287 -1.37 7.53 16.87
C CYS A 287 -0.07 6.87 16.40
N GLN A 288 -0.14 5.86 15.55
CA GLN A 288 0.91 4.92 15.12
C GLN A 288 1.34 3.95 16.24
N THR A 289 1.48 4.41 17.45
CA THR A 289 1.66 3.68 18.72
C THR A 289 1.15 4.55 19.85
N LEU A 290 0.88 3.97 21.01
CA LEU A 290 0.53 4.67 22.26
C LEU A 290 1.66 4.59 23.30
N ASN A 291 2.89 4.28 22.86
CA ASN A 291 4.09 4.30 23.68
C ASN A 291 4.86 5.60 23.41
N ASP A 292 4.95 6.48 24.42
CA ASP A 292 5.56 7.79 24.29
C ASP A 292 7.06 7.72 23.97
N GLU A 293 7.80 6.72 24.48
CA GLU A 293 9.22 6.52 24.17
C GLU A 293 9.41 6.14 22.69
N VAL A 294 8.51 5.33 22.16
CA VAL A 294 8.52 4.97 20.73
C VAL A 294 8.11 6.17 19.87
N LEU A 295 7.14 6.97 20.29
CA LEU A 295 6.76 8.21 19.61
C LEU A 295 7.93 9.19 19.49
N GLU A 296 8.70 9.36 20.56
CA GLU A 296 9.91 10.19 20.56
C GLU A 296 10.97 9.63 19.59
N GLU A 297 11.25 8.32 19.64
CA GLU A 297 12.22 7.63 18.77
C GLU A 297 11.89 7.82 17.28
N ILE A 298 10.62 7.74 16.92
CA ILE A 298 10.19 7.92 15.53
C ILE A 298 10.00 9.38 15.12
N GLY A 299 10.32 10.33 16.00
CA GLY A 299 10.26 11.78 15.74
C GLY A 299 8.85 12.37 15.70
N ARG A 300 7.90 11.74 16.40
CA ARG A 300 6.57 12.31 16.66
C ARG A 300 6.58 13.09 17.97
N LYS A 301 6.10 14.33 17.94
CA LYS A 301 6.17 15.24 19.08
C LYS A 301 4.92 15.21 19.98
N HIS A 302 3.93 14.37 19.67
CA HIS A 302 2.73 14.22 20.50
C HIS A 302 2.86 13.01 21.44
N THR A 303 2.10 13.01 22.52
CA THR A 303 1.96 11.92 23.49
C THR A 303 0.70 11.10 23.25
N ALA A 304 0.60 9.95 23.91
CA ALA A 304 -0.62 9.13 23.90
C ALA A 304 -1.82 9.91 24.48
N GLU A 305 -1.62 10.74 25.52
CA GLU A 305 -2.68 11.56 26.12
C GLU A 305 -3.21 12.63 25.12
N GLU A 306 -2.31 13.27 24.39
CA GLU A 306 -2.68 14.22 23.33
C GLU A 306 -3.43 13.54 22.20
N PHE A 307 -3.09 12.30 21.85
CA PHE A 307 -3.86 11.53 20.89
C PHE A 307 -5.29 11.27 21.39
N PHE A 308 -5.48 10.84 22.64
CA PHE A 308 -6.83 10.61 23.18
C PHE A 308 -7.64 11.91 23.21
N SER A 309 -7.02 13.01 23.63
CA SER A 309 -7.67 14.33 23.64
C SER A 309 -8.11 14.77 22.24
N ALA A 310 -7.26 14.59 21.21
CA ALA A 310 -7.58 14.89 19.83
C ALA A 310 -8.67 13.96 19.27
N TYR A 311 -8.63 12.67 19.62
CA TYR A 311 -9.63 11.70 19.21
C TYR A 311 -11.02 12.06 19.76
N GLU A 312 -11.14 12.39 21.06
CA GLU A 312 -12.41 12.82 21.67
C GLU A 312 -12.91 14.14 21.07
N LEU A 313 -12.01 15.07 20.76
CA LEU A 313 -12.38 16.29 20.05
C LEU A 313 -12.97 15.97 18.67
N VAL A 314 -12.30 15.13 17.87
CA VAL A 314 -12.81 14.71 16.55
C VAL A 314 -14.16 14.01 16.66
N LYS A 315 -14.30 13.11 17.63
CA LYS A 315 -15.55 12.37 17.88
C LYS A 315 -16.72 13.31 18.20
N SER A 316 -16.48 14.43 18.91
CA SER A 316 -17.51 15.43 19.22
C SER A 316 -18.09 16.14 17.98
N PHE A 317 -17.42 16.10 16.82
CA PHE A 317 -17.89 16.66 15.56
C PHE A 317 -18.75 15.69 14.74
N ASN A 318 -18.92 14.44 15.20
CA ASN A 318 -19.77 13.44 14.55
C ASN A 318 -19.46 13.23 13.06
N PHE A 319 -18.19 13.00 12.71
CA PHE A 319 -17.83 12.46 11.39
C PHE A 319 -18.40 11.05 11.26
N ASP A 320 -18.79 10.68 10.03
CA ASP A 320 -19.43 9.37 9.79
C ASP A 320 -18.43 8.23 10.06
N THR A 321 -17.13 8.47 9.81
CA THR A 321 -16.06 7.49 10.03
C THR A 321 -14.82 8.17 10.59
N ILE A 322 -14.29 7.60 11.68
CA ILE A 322 -12.96 7.92 12.21
C ILE A 322 -12.08 6.70 12.00
N ASN A 323 -10.94 6.92 11.34
CA ASN A 323 -9.90 5.90 11.15
C ASN A 323 -8.72 6.17 12.10
N VAL A 324 -8.12 5.10 12.61
CA VAL A 324 -6.88 5.14 13.40
C VAL A 324 -5.84 4.20 12.82
N ASP A 325 -4.63 4.71 12.55
CA ASP A 325 -3.52 3.88 12.05
C ASP A 325 -2.55 3.52 13.18
N LEU A 326 -2.10 2.24 13.17
CA LEU A 326 -1.00 1.73 13.98
C LEU A 326 0.06 1.09 13.08
N ILE A 327 1.31 1.09 13.54
CA ILE A 327 2.43 0.47 12.83
C ILE A 327 3.07 -0.59 13.71
N ALA A 328 3.07 -1.84 13.25
CA ALA A 328 3.80 -2.94 13.86
C ALA A 328 5.28 -2.89 13.45
N GLY A 329 6.17 -3.12 14.43
CA GLY A 329 7.61 -3.20 14.20
C GLY A 329 8.33 -1.86 14.20
N LEU A 330 7.81 -0.83 14.85
CA LEU A 330 8.52 0.44 15.05
C LEU A 330 9.79 0.22 15.89
N PRO A 331 10.88 0.99 15.67
CA PRO A 331 12.08 0.92 16.49
C PRO A 331 11.77 1.09 17.98
N LYS A 332 12.38 0.27 18.83
CA LYS A 332 12.17 0.21 20.29
C LYS A 332 10.76 -0.19 20.73
N ASP A 333 9.86 -0.51 19.80
CA ASP A 333 8.56 -1.07 20.20
C ASP A 333 8.69 -2.57 20.50
N SER A 334 7.90 -3.07 21.42
CA SER A 334 7.83 -4.48 21.78
C SER A 334 6.43 -5.04 21.52
N PHE A 335 6.31 -6.36 21.47
CA PHE A 335 5.01 -7.02 21.34
C PHE A 335 4.02 -6.57 22.43
N GLU A 336 4.44 -6.52 23.69
CA GLU A 336 3.57 -6.10 24.81
C GLU A 336 3.15 -4.62 24.69
N SER A 337 4.05 -3.75 24.25
CA SER A 337 3.76 -2.34 24.00
C SER A 337 2.78 -2.14 22.86
N PHE A 338 3.01 -2.83 21.73
CA PHE A 338 2.10 -2.83 20.59
C PHE A 338 0.73 -3.41 20.95
N LYS A 339 0.71 -4.54 21.68
CA LYS A 339 -0.52 -5.16 22.20
C LYS A 339 -1.32 -4.18 23.04
N ASN A 340 -0.69 -3.49 24.00
CA ASN A 340 -1.36 -2.46 24.78
C ASN A 340 -1.90 -1.33 23.91
N SER A 341 -1.18 -0.92 22.88
CA SER A 341 -1.62 0.12 21.95
C SER A 341 -2.87 -0.29 21.18
N ILE A 342 -2.88 -1.49 20.59
CA ILE A 342 -4.04 -1.98 19.81
C ILE A 342 -5.26 -2.21 20.70
N ASP A 343 -5.10 -2.80 21.90
CA ASP A 343 -6.20 -3.05 22.84
C ASP A 343 -6.88 -1.74 23.27
N ARG A 344 -6.10 -0.69 23.54
CA ARG A 344 -6.61 0.64 23.89
C ARG A 344 -7.29 1.34 22.73
N VAL A 345 -6.79 1.17 21.50
CA VAL A 345 -7.44 1.72 20.30
C VAL A 345 -8.75 0.99 20.01
N ILE A 346 -8.80 -0.34 20.15
CA ILE A 346 -10.06 -1.12 20.04
C ILE A 346 -11.09 -0.65 21.06
N ALA A 347 -10.66 -0.36 22.29
CA ALA A 347 -11.54 0.14 23.36
C ALA A 347 -12.16 1.53 23.04
N LEU A 348 -11.51 2.38 22.23
CA LEU A 348 -12.10 3.62 21.72
C LEU A 348 -13.25 3.36 20.75
N ASN A 349 -13.28 2.15 20.18
CA ASN A 349 -14.31 1.68 19.25
C ASN A 349 -14.47 2.58 18.00
N PRO A 350 -13.37 2.98 17.31
CA PRO A 350 -13.49 3.75 16.06
C PRO A 350 -14.21 2.93 14.99
N GLU A 351 -14.62 3.56 13.91
CA GLU A 351 -15.26 2.87 12.78
C GLU A 351 -14.25 2.11 11.94
N ASN A 352 -12.98 2.55 11.96
CA ASN A 352 -11.94 1.99 11.11
C ASN A 352 -10.59 1.97 11.83
N ILE A 353 -9.83 0.88 11.66
CA ILE A 353 -8.48 0.71 12.18
C ILE A 353 -7.60 0.16 11.07
N THR A 354 -6.45 0.80 10.81
CA THR A 354 -5.48 0.29 9.84
C THR A 354 -4.21 -0.15 10.54
N ILE A 355 -3.78 -1.37 10.28
CA ILE A 355 -2.53 -1.92 10.78
C ILE A 355 -1.51 -1.96 9.66
N HIS A 356 -0.41 -1.25 9.85
CA HIS A 356 0.71 -1.23 8.94
C HIS A 356 1.86 -2.08 9.48
N ALA A 357 2.50 -2.86 8.61
CA ALA A 357 3.80 -3.43 8.89
C ALA A 357 4.90 -2.44 8.48
N LEU A 358 5.86 -2.20 9.36
CA LEU A 358 6.95 -1.26 9.09
C LEU A 358 7.66 -1.60 7.77
N THR A 359 7.77 -0.60 6.91
CA THR A 359 8.47 -0.72 5.62
C THR A 359 9.58 0.30 5.54
N VAL A 360 10.84 -0.17 5.50
CA VAL A 360 12.01 0.70 5.40
C VAL A 360 12.29 1.04 3.95
N LYS A 361 11.83 2.20 3.50
CA LYS A 361 12.06 2.70 2.12
C LYS A 361 13.30 3.59 2.06
N ARG A 362 13.96 3.64 0.90
CA ARG A 362 15.20 4.42 0.67
C ARG A 362 15.10 5.89 1.06
N ALA A 363 13.91 6.48 1.01
CA ALA A 363 13.68 7.89 1.33
C ALA A 363 13.49 8.14 2.83
N ALA A 364 13.31 7.10 3.65
CA ALA A 364 13.17 7.20 5.10
C ALA A 364 14.54 7.40 5.76
N THR A 365 14.57 8.11 6.88
CA THR A 365 15.81 8.30 7.66
C THR A 365 16.32 6.97 8.24
N LEU A 366 15.41 6.08 8.63
CA LEU A 366 15.71 4.70 9.06
C LEU A 366 16.43 3.87 8.00
N ALA A 367 16.42 4.28 6.72
CA ALA A 367 17.13 3.52 5.68
C ALA A 367 18.65 3.44 5.89
N LYS A 368 19.23 4.31 6.70
CA LYS A 368 20.67 4.27 7.05
C LYS A 368 21.03 3.07 7.94
N GLY A 369 20.09 2.53 8.72
CA GLY A 369 20.23 1.32 9.54
C GLY A 369 19.38 0.14 9.04
N LYS A 370 19.00 0.14 7.76
CA LYS A 370 18.08 -0.86 7.21
C LYS A 370 18.56 -2.29 7.38
N ASP A 371 19.85 -2.54 7.18
CA ASP A 371 20.41 -3.89 7.26
C ASP A 371 20.40 -4.39 8.71
N ASP A 372 20.60 -3.52 9.69
CA ASP A 372 20.51 -3.84 11.11
C ASP A 372 19.05 -4.17 11.47
N ILE A 373 18.10 -3.34 11.09
CA ILE A 373 16.66 -3.57 11.32
C ILE A 373 16.19 -4.89 10.70
N LEU A 374 16.61 -5.18 9.47
CA LEU A 374 16.25 -6.44 8.79
C LEU A 374 16.97 -7.65 9.37
N SER A 375 18.15 -7.49 9.98
CA SER A 375 18.92 -8.57 10.61
C SER A 375 18.43 -8.88 12.03
N GLU A 376 18.02 -7.92 12.81
CA GLU A 376 17.45 -8.09 14.16
C GLU A 376 16.21 -8.97 14.16
N HIS A 377 15.41 -8.91 13.09
CA HIS A 377 14.19 -9.74 12.93
C HIS A 377 14.44 -11.10 12.28
N ASN A 378 15.69 -11.49 12.08
CA ASN A 378 16.06 -12.77 11.44
C ASN A 378 16.25 -13.90 12.46
N THR A 379 15.32 -14.05 13.41
CA THR A 379 15.33 -15.05 14.48
C THR A 379 14.78 -16.40 14.03
N GLU A 380 15.15 -17.50 14.74
CA GLU A 380 14.46 -18.79 14.61
C GLU A 380 13.06 -18.67 15.24
N GLY A 381 12.02 -19.05 14.48
CA GLY A 381 10.63 -18.98 14.91
C GLY A 381 9.84 -17.81 14.32
N GLU A 382 8.68 -17.53 14.88
CA GLU A 382 7.83 -16.38 14.53
C GLU A 382 8.45 -15.09 15.06
N SER A 383 8.70 -14.12 14.17
CA SER A 383 9.26 -12.84 14.59
C SER A 383 8.27 -12.05 15.44
N GLU A 384 8.79 -11.13 16.23
CA GLU A 384 7.98 -10.23 17.06
C GLU A 384 6.99 -9.40 16.21
N ILE A 385 7.40 -8.98 15.00
CA ILE A 385 6.51 -8.25 14.08
C ILE A 385 5.39 -9.15 13.57
N SER A 386 5.68 -10.42 13.22
CA SER A 386 4.65 -11.38 12.86
C SER A 386 3.67 -11.62 14.00
N GLN A 387 4.17 -11.72 15.25
CA GLN A 387 3.32 -11.83 16.43
C GLN A 387 2.41 -10.60 16.60
N MET A 388 2.94 -9.38 16.43
CA MET A 388 2.17 -8.12 16.47
C MET A 388 1.04 -8.12 15.42
N ILE A 389 1.36 -8.44 14.16
CA ILE A 389 0.38 -8.49 13.07
C ILE A 389 -0.67 -9.58 13.34
N ASN A 390 -0.24 -10.77 13.75
CA ASN A 390 -1.13 -11.88 14.02
C ASN A 390 -2.05 -11.61 15.22
N TYR A 391 -1.53 -10.96 16.25
CA TYR A 391 -2.34 -10.54 17.39
C TYR A 391 -3.40 -9.50 16.98
N SER A 392 -3.00 -8.45 16.25
CA SER A 392 -3.93 -7.41 15.82
C SER A 392 -5.05 -7.95 14.93
N GLN A 393 -4.75 -8.86 14.00
CA GLN A 393 -5.75 -9.48 13.14
C GLN A 393 -6.75 -10.33 13.93
N ASN A 394 -6.27 -11.07 14.94
CA ASN A 394 -7.15 -11.87 15.79
C ASN A 394 -8.03 -10.96 16.66
N ALA A 395 -7.45 -9.94 17.33
CA ALA A 395 -8.20 -9.04 18.19
C ALA A 395 -9.25 -8.22 17.43
N LEU A 396 -8.92 -7.78 16.20
CA LEU A 396 -9.85 -7.00 15.38
C LEU A 396 -10.97 -7.86 14.78
N SER A 397 -10.72 -9.14 14.47
CA SER A 397 -11.71 -10.02 13.84
C SER A 397 -12.97 -10.28 14.67
N GLU A 398 -12.99 -9.90 15.95
CA GLU A 398 -14.19 -9.99 16.82
C GLU A 398 -15.25 -8.92 16.50
N SER A 399 -14.85 -7.76 15.98
CA SER A 399 -15.75 -6.62 15.80
C SER A 399 -15.55 -5.84 14.48
N TYR A 400 -14.53 -6.21 13.72
CA TYR A 400 -14.17 -5.55 12.46
C TYR A 400 -13.92 -6.57 11.36
N GLU A 401 -14.16 -6.15 10.12
CA GLU A 401 -13.89 -6.93 8.92
C GLU A 401 -12.73 -6.34 8.13
N PRO A 402 -11.84 -7.19 7.55
CA PRO A 402 -10.78 -6.69 6.69
C PRO A 402 -11.38 -6.28 5.35
N TYR A 403 -11.26 -4.99 5.00
CA TYR A 403 -11.84 -4.46 3.75
C TYR A 403 -10.79 -4.05 2.72
N TYR A 404 -9.53 -4.01 3.10
CA TYR A 404 -8.44 -3.48 2.29
C TYR A 404 -7.13 -4.12 2.72
N LEU A 405 -6.40 -4.65 1.75
CA LEU A 405 -5.13 -5.32 1.98
C LEU A 405 -4.13 -5.02 0.88
N TYR A 406 -2.92 -4.64 1.27
CA TYR A 406 -1.81 -4.54 0.34
C TYR A 406 -0.48 -4.93 0.99
N ARG A 407 0.47 -5.33 0.16
CA ARG A 407 1.84 -5.63 0.56
C ARG A 407 2.79 -4.64 -0.09
N GLN A 408 3.93 -4.42 0.53
CA GLN A 408 4.97 -3.54 -0.01
C GLN A 408 6.28 -4.30 -0.18
N LYS A 409 7.02 -3.98 -1.24
CA LYS A 409 8.40 -4.48 -1.38
C LYS A 409 9.28 -3.83 -0.32
N GLY A 410 10.03 -4.65 0.42
CA GLY A 410 10.92 -4.17 1.49
C GLY A 410 10.24 -3.98 2.85
N THR A 411 9.01 -4.49 3.02
CA THR A 411 8.43 -4.72 4.34
C THR A 411 9.21 -5.82 5.03
N VAL A 412 9.42 -5.70 6.34
CA VAL A 412 10.00 -6.77 7.15
C VAL A 412 9.16 -8.03 6.95
N GLU A 413 9.81 -9.17 6.67
CA GLU A 413 9.17 -10.47 6.41
C GLU A 413 8.10 -10.49 5.30
N SER A 414 8.04 -9.44 4.47
CA SER A 414 7.02 -9.29 3.43
C SER A 414 5.58 -9.34 3.94
N LEU A 415 5.36 -8.88 5.18
CA LEU A 415 4.05 -8.79 5.81
C LEU A 415 3.14 -7.76 5.11
N GLU A 416 1.87 -7.88 5.37
CA GLU A 416 0.82 -7.06 4.80
C GLU A 416 0.44 -5.86 5.65
N ASN A 417 -0.23 -4.90 5.00
CA ASN A 417 -0.96 -3.82 5.62
C ASN A 417 -2.46 -4.09 5.41
N VAL A 418 -3.24 -3.97 6.47
CA VAL A 418 -4.67 -4.29 6.43
C VAL A 418 -5.48 -3.18 7.07
N GLY A 419 -6.50 -2.71 6.34
CA GLY A 419 -7.56 -1.88 6.89
C GLY A 419 -8.72 -2.74 7.35
N PHE A 420 -9.14 -2.50 8.57
CA PHE A 420 -10.30 -3.14 9.20
C PHE A 420 -11.40 -2.11 9.41
N SER A 421 -12.65 -2.47 9.17
CA SER A 421 -13.80 -1.57 9.33
C SER A 421 -14.96 -2.28 9.99
N LYS A 422 -15.80 -1.49 10.66
CA LYS A 422 -17.18 -1.88 10.88
C LYS A 422 -17.92 -1.85 9.53
N ASN A 423 -18.95 -2.65 9.38
CA ASN A 423 -19.74 -2.73 8.16
C ASN A 423 -20.33 -1.37 7.77
N GLY A 424 -20.15 -0.96 6.52
CA GLY A 424 -20.61 0.33 5.99
C GLY A 424 -19.64 1.51 6.23
N HIS A 425 -18.46 1.24 6.78
CA HIS A 425 -17.43 2.24 7.04
C HIS A 425 -16.11 1.96 6.29
N GLU A 426 -16.16 1.14 5.24
CA GLU A 426 -15.03 0.85 4.37
C GLU A 426 -14.58 2.11 3.62
N CYS A 427 -13.27 2.32 3.47
CA CYS A 427 -12.76 3.45 2.71
C CYS A 427 -12.83 3.18 1.20
N TYR A 428 -13.73 3.86 0.52
CA TYR A 428 -13.93 3.73 -0.93
C TYR A 428 -12.66 4.05 -1.72
N TYR A 429 -11.97 5.15 -1.37
CA TYR A 429 -10.73 5.53 -2.03
C TYR A 429 -9.67 4.44 -1.96
N ASN A 430 -9.46 3.83 -0.78
CA ASN A 430 -8.47 2.78 -0.59
C ASN A 430 -8.80 1.53 -1.42
N ILE A 431 -10.07 1.14 -1.47
CA ILE A 431 -10.53 0.02 -2.29
C ILE A 431 -10.30 0.34 -3.78
N TYR A 432 -10.78 1.48 -4.26
CA TYR A 432 -10.70 1.85 -5.67
C TYR A 432 -9.26 1.96 -6.20
N ILE A 433 -8.33 2.50 -5.39
CA ILE A 433 -6.92 2.61 -5.81
C ILE A 433 -6.21 1.25 -5.82
N MET A 434 -6.52 0.37 -4.84
CA MET A 434 -5.88 -0.95 -4.75
C MET A 434 -6.41 -1.92 -5.78
N ASP A 435 -7.70 -1.91 -6.02
CA ASP A 435 -8.32 -2.77 -7.03
C ASP A 435 -8.14 -2.23 -8.46
N GLU A 436 -7.63 -0.99 -8.60
CA GLU A 436 -7.53 -0.29 -9.89
C GLU A 436 -8.88 -0.12 -10.59
N ALA A 437 -9.94 0.03 -9.78
CA ALA A 437 -11.28 0.30 -10.27
C ALA A 437 -11.39 1.71 -10.84
N HIS A 438 -10.69 2.69 -10.26
CA HIS A 438 -10.70 4.09 -10.66
C HIS A 438 -9.36 4.60 -11.18
N SER A 439 -9.44 5.51 -12.14
CA SER A 439 -8.41 6.51 -12.37
C SER A 439 -8.34 7.47 -11.18
N ILE A 440 -7.15 7.97 -10.87
CA ILE A 440 -6.93 8.92 -9.77
C ILE A 440 -6.45 10.24 -10.38
N VAL A 441 -7.20 11.31 -10.22
CA VAL A 441 -6.78 12.67 -10.58
C VAL A 441 -6.14 13.31 -9.35
N SER A 442 -4.84 13.58 -9.38
CA SER A 442 -4.11 14.10 -8.21
C SER A 442 -3.75 15.57 -8.38
N PHE A 443 -3.74 16.33 -7.29
CA PHE A 443 -3.39 17.74 -7.20
C PHE A 443 -2.26 17.96 -6.19
N GLY A 444 -1.47 19.00 -6.43
CA GLY A 444 -0.41 19.40 -5.52
C GLY A 444 0.91 18.65 -5.71
N ALA A 445 1.94 19.13 -5.04
CA ALA A 445 3.30 18.59 -5.14
C ALA A 445 3.36 17.13 -4.65
N GLY A 446 4.11 16.32 -5.38
CA GLY A 446 4.26 14.89 -5.09
C GLY A 446 3.03 14.05 -5.43
N GLY A 447 1.94 14.65 -5.89
CA GLY A 447 0.76 13.95 -6.38
C GLY A 447 1.06 13.12 -7.62
N VAL A 448 0.43 11.96 -7.74
CA VAL A 448 0.57 11.08 -8.91
C VAL A 448 -0.81 10.80 -9.50
N THR A 449 -1.09 11.37 -10.65
CA THR A 449 -2.26 11.01 -11.42
C THR A 449 -2.04 9.61 -12.00
N LYS A 450 -3.02 8.73 -11.81
CA LYS A 450 -3.02 7.38 -12.34
C LYS A 450 -4.22 7.20 -13.25
N VAL A 451 -3.99 6.99 -14.55
CA VAL A 451 -5.05 6.71 -15.51
C VAL A 451 -5.12 5.19 -15.72
N VAL A 452 -6.28 4.63 -15.49
CA VAL A 452 -6.59 3.20 -15.63
C VAL A 452 -7.28 3.02 -16.98
N ILE A 453 -6.61 2.37 -17.91
CA ILE A 453 -7.09 2.11 -19.28
C ILE A 453 -7.44 0.64 -19.37
N LYS A 454 -8.72 0.33 -19.43
CA LYS A 454 -9.24 -1.04 -19.51
C LYS A 454 -9.31 -1.47 -20.98
N ASN A 455 -8.91 -2.70 -21.27
CA ASN A 455 -9.12 -3.30 -22.58
C ASN A 455 -10.63 -3.60 -22.76
N PRO A 456 -11.29 -3.09 -23.80
CA PRO A 456 -12.73 -3.35 -24.01
C PRO A 456 -13.07 -4.83 -24.18
N ASN A 457 -12.10 -5.65 -24.59
CA ASN A 457 -12.27 -7.08 -24.86
C ASN A 457 -11.84 -7.98 -23.69
N ASP A 458 -11.16 -7.46 -22.69
CA ASP A 458 -10.71 -8.20 -21.50
C ASP A 458 -10.60 -7.24 -20.29
N GLU A 459 -11.57 -7.28 -19.40
CA GLU A 459 -11.61 -6.44 -18.19
C GLU A 459 -10.41 -6.66 -17.25
N ASN A 460 -9.69 -7.77 -17.40
CA ASN A 460 -8.49 -8.09 -16.63
C ASN A 460 -7.21 -7.53 -17.26
N ASP A 461 -7.25 -7.13 -18.51
CA ASP A 461 -6.14 -6.48 -19.21
C ASP A 461 -6.23 -4.96 -19.00
N VAL A 462 -5.46 -4.49 -18.03
CA VAL A 462 -5.46 -3.09 -17.60
C VAL A 462 -4.08 -2.48 -17.80
N ARG A 463 -4.01 -1.45 -18.65
CA ARG A 463 -2.84 -0.58 -18.78
C ARG A 463 -2.94 0.58 -17.79
N ILE A 464 -1.88 0.86 -17.08
CA ILE A 464 -1.82 1.94 -16.10
C ILE A 464 -0.76 2.95 -16.52
N GLU A 465 -1.23 4.16 -16.79
CA GLU A 465 -0.36 5.30 -17.03
C GLU A 465 -0.26 6.19 -15.79
N ARG A 466 0.92 6.77 -15.57
CA ARG A 466 1.18 7.63 -14.41
C ARG A 466 1.80 8.94 -14.85
N ILE A 467 1.19 10.03 -14.39
CA ILE A 467 1.70 11.37 -14.57
C ILE A 467 2.10 11.90 -13.20
N PHE A 468 3.39 12.13 -13.02
CA PHE A 468 3.96 12.63 -11.76
C PHE A 468 3.95 14.15 -11.75
N ASN A 469 3.31 14.74 -10.74
CA ASN A 469 3.43 16.17 -10.51
C ASN A 469 4.84 16.51 -9.98
N LEU A 470 5.20 17.79 -9.96
CA LEU A 470 6.46 18.25 -9.39
C LEU A 470 6.58 17.79 -7.94
N LYS A 471 7.74 17.29 -7.58
CA LYS A 471 7.90 16.52 -6.35
C LYS A 471 7.88 17.39 -5.09
N TYR A 472 8.50 18.57 -5.17
CA TYR A 472 8.69 19.42 -4.00
C TYR A 472 7.81 20.68 -4.08
N PRO A 473 7.29 21.20 -2.94
CA PRO A 473 6.41 22.38 -2.92
C PRO A 473 7.00 23.60 -3.62
N TYR A 474 8.28 23.90 -3.39
CA TYR A 474 8.97 25.03 -4.00
C TYR A 474 9.14 24.87 -5.52
N GLU A 475 9.39 23.65 -6.02
CA GLU A 475 9.42 23.37 -7.46
C GLU A 475 8.02 23.54 -8.06
N TYR A 476 7.01 23.02 -7.39
CA TYR A 476 5.61 23.12 -7.79
C TYR A 476 5.16 24.57 -7.91
N ILE A 477 5.53 25.42 -6.97
CA ILE A 477 5.22 26.86 -7.01
C ILE A 477 5.98 27.55 -8.15
N ASN A 478 7.29 27.32 -8.26
CA ASN A 478 8.15 28.07 -9.19
C ASN A 478 8.01 27.61 -10.65
N ARG A 479 7.61 26.38 -10.89
CA ARG A 479 7.43 25.76 -12.21
C ARG A 479 5.96 25.38 -12.44
N PHE A 480 5.05 26.19 -11.97
CA PHE A 480 3.62 25.87 -11.92
C PHE A 480 3.00 25.61 -13.30
N GLU A 481 3.47 26.29 -14.35
CA GLU A 481 2.97 26.07 -15.73
C GLU A 481 3.20 24.62 -16.19
N GLU A 482 4.30 23.98 -15.76
CA GLU A 482 4.53 22.55 -16.03
C GLU A 482 3.51 21.64 -15.33
N ALA A 483 3.04 22.05 -14.14
CA ALA A 483 1.98 21.31 -13.46
C ALA A 483 0.65 21.35 -14.24
N LYS A 484 0.34 22.51 -14.86
CA LYS A 484 -0.83 22.66 -15.74
C LYS A 484 -0.68 21.88 -17.04
N GLU A 485 0.51 21.88 -17.67
CA GLU A 485 0.77 21.09 -18.88
C GLU A 485 0.53 19.58 -18.62
N LYS A 486 0.95 19.07 -17.47
CA LYS A 486 0.69 17.67 -17.06
C LYS A 486 -0.80 17.35 -16.93
N LYS A 487 -1.67 18.33 -16.69
CA LYS A 487 -3.12 18.11 -16.71
C LYS A 487 -3.65 18.00 -18.14
N ASN A 488 -3.05 18.72 -19.11
CA ASN A 488 -3.37 18.53 -20.51
C ASN A 488 -2.97 17.12 -20.99
N ASP A 489 -1.77 16.64 -20.60
CA ASP A 489 -1.33 15.27 -20.88
C ASP A 489 -2.29 14.21 -20.27
N MET A 490 -2.76 14.46 -19.06
CA MET A 490 -3.77 13.62 -18.43
C MET A 490 -5.05 13.55 -19.26
N MET A 491 -5.53 14.69 -19.76
CA MET A 491 -6.78 14.71 -20.56
C MET A 491 -6.64 13.93 -21.85
N ALA A 492 -5.47 13.98 -22.50
CA ALA A 492 -5.21 13.16 -23.69
C ALA A 492 -5.35 11.65 -23.42
N LEU A 493 -4.89 11.19 -22.24
CA LEU A 493 -5.07 9.81 -21.80
C LEU A 493 -6.54 9.46 -21.50
N PHE A 494 -7.29 10.38 -20.86
CA PHE A 494 -8.73 10.17 -20.62
C PHE A 494 -9.53 10.15 -21.94
N ASP A 495 -9.16 10.93 -22.93
CA ASP A 495 -9.81 10.90 -24.26
C ASP A 495 -9.53 9.57 -24.99
N GLU A 496 -8.32 8.98 -24.80
CA GLU A 496 -8.00 7.62 -25.30
C GLU A 496 -8.89 6.54 -24.65
N VAL A 497 -9.20 6.68 -23.35
CA VAL A 497 -10.06 5.73 -22.60
C VAL A 497 -11.52 5.78 -23.07
N ASN A 498 -11.99 6.95 -23.51
CA ASN A 498 -13.40 7.18 -23.87
C ASN A 498 -13.65 7.10 -25.39
N ALA A 499 -12.60 6.85 -26.21
CA ALA A 499 -12.69 6.66 -27.64
C ALA A 499 -12.95 5.20 -27.99
#